data_6876dbe589f040e68a46c613c5725e90
#
_entry.id   6876dbe589f040e68a46c613c5725e90
#
_cell.length_a   1.000
_cell.length_b   1.000
_cell.length_c   1.000
_cell.angle_alpha   90.00
_cell.angle_beta   90.00
_cell.angle_gamma   90.00
#
_symmetry.space_group_name_H-M   'P 1'
#
loop_
_entity.id
_entity.type
_entity.pdbx_description
1 polymer ?
#
loop_
_entity_poly.entity_id
_entity_poly.type
_entity_poly.pdbx_seq_one_letter_code
_entity_poly.pdbx_strand_id
1 'polypeptide(L)'
;MKDEKIQTLHPISGKTNKKIPLSKYTFIRENLLKALSKKPLTHTELMEALYQRVKDNFEGGVQWYGETVKLDLEARKILARTTDKPEKYIIVKEKSPKVRVGASGR
;
A
#
# COMPACT_ATOMS: atom_id res chain seq x y z
N MET A 1 -9.52 -12.30 -21.65
CA MET A 1 -8.18 -12.45 -21.14
C MET A 1 -8.16 -12.68 -19.67
N LYS A 2 -7.36 -13.60 -19.24
CA LYS A 2 -7.30 -13.85 -17.82
C LYS A 2 -6.45 -12.82 -17.12
N ASP A 3 -6.94 -12.42 -15.97
CA ASP A 3 -6.23 -11.49 -15.11
C ASP A 3 -5.13 -12.27 -14.40
N GLU A 4 -3.91 -11.78 -14.47
CA GLU A 4 -2.83 -12.39 -13.74
C GLU A 4 -3.04 -12.13 -12.25
N LYS A 5 -2.49 -13.03 -11.44
CA LYS A 5 -2.57 -12.87 -10.00
C LYS A 5 -1.20 -12.55 -9.44
N ILE A 6 -1.19 -11.79 -8.36
CA ILE A 6 0.04 -11.46 -7.67
C ILE A 6 -0.04 -12.03 -6.27
N GLN A 7 1.07 -12.63 -5.83
CA GLN A 7 1.18 -13.09 -4.45
C GLN A 7 1.59 -11.91 -3.60
N THR A 8 0.67 -11.43 -2.77
CA THR A 8 1.01 -10.31 -1.89
C THR A 8 1.85 -10.81 -0.73
N LEU A 9 2.53 -9.88 -0.08
CA LEU A 9 3.48 -10.19 0.98
C LEU A 9 2.96 -9.73 2.33
N HIS A 10 3.56 -10.26 3.38
CA HIS A 10 3.23 -9.87 4.74
C HIS A 10 4.50 -9.31 5.39
N PRO A 11 4.39 -8.21 6.14
CA PRO A 11 5.58 -7.60 6.73
C PRO A 11 6.20 -8.42 7.86
N ILE A 12 5.44 -9.34 8.45
CA ILE A 12 5.96 -10.17 9.52
C ILE A 12 6.55 -11.44 8.94
N SER A 13 7.79 -11.72 9.28
CA SER A 13 8.49 -12.88 8.79
C SER A 13 7.71 -14.16 9.15
N GLY A 14 7.64 -15.08 8.20
CA GLY A 14 6.94 -16.34 8.41
C GLY A 14 5.45 -16.30 8.16
N LYS A 15 4.89 -15.12 7.95
CA LYS A 15 3.48 -15.01 7.64
C LYS A 15 3.29 -14.84 6.14
N THR A 16 2.16 -15.34 5.64
CA THR A 16 1.82 -15.21 4.23
C THR A 16 0.64 -14.26 4.08
N ASN A 17 0.44 -13.81 2.86
CA ASN A 17 -0.69 -12.95 2.55
C ASN A 17 -1.42 -13.56 1.36
N LYS A 18 -2.41 -12.88 0.84
CA LYS A 18 -3.33 -13.44 -0.14
C LYS A 18 -2.82 -13.25 -1.56
N LYS A 19 -3.24 -14.16 -2.43
CA LYS A 19 -3.00 -14.01 -3.86
C LYS A 19 -4.24 -13.37 -4.46
N ILE A 20 -4.09 -12.25 -5.15
CA ILE A 20 -5.22 -11.49 -5.68
C ILE A 20 -4.98 -11.11 -7.13
N PRO A 21 -6.05 -10.77 -7.87
CA PRO A 21 -5.87 -10.35 -9.25
C PRO A 21 -4.98 -9.11 -9.34
N LEU A 22 -4.09 -9.12 -10.29
CA LEU A 22 -3.12 -8.04 -10.44
C LEU A 22 -3.81 -6.70 -10.70
N SER A 23 -4.88 -6.70 -11.49
CA SER A 23 -5.59 -5.46 -11.78
C SER A 23 -6.16 -4.83 -10.51
N LYS A 24 -6.69 -5.67 -9.62
CA LYS A 24 -7.22 -5.14 -8.36
C LYS A 24 -6.09 -4.67 -7.46
N TYR A 25 -4.99 -5.41 -7.43
CA TYR A 25 -3.83 -5.00 -6.67
C TYR A 25 -3.35 -3.61 -7.10
N THR A 26 -3.18 -3.44 -8.40
CA THR A 26 -2.67 -2.18 -8.94
C THR A 26 -3.61 -1.02 -8.63
N PHE A 27 -4.91 -1.24 -8.82
CA PHE A 27 -5.90 -0.21 -8.59
C PHE A 27 -5.93 0.22 -7.12
N ILE A 28 -5.99 -0.75 -6.21
CA ILE A 28 -6.03 -0.46 -4.78
C ILE A 28 -4.72 0.18 -4.33
N ARG A 29 -3.58 -0.33 -4.84
CA ARG A 29 -2.28 0.22 -4.49
C ARG A 29 -2.20 1.70 -4.85
N GLU A 30 -2.60 2.04 -6.07
CA GLU A 30 -2.54 3.43 -6.50
C GLU A 30 -3.40 4.33 -5.64
N ASN A 31 -4.59 3.84 -5.26
CA ASN A 31 -5.49 4.66 -4.47
C ASN A 31 -5.04 4.78 -3.02
N LEU A 32 -4.41 3.75 -2.46
CA LEU A 32 -3.81 3.86 -1.14
C LEU A 32 -2.71 4.92 -1.13
N LEU A 33 -1.85 4.89 -2.15
CA LEU A 33 -0.76 5.86 -2.22
C LEU A 33 -1.28 7.27 -2.40
N LYS A 34 -2.32 7.44 -3.20
CA LYS A 34 -2.92 8.76 -3.36
C LYS A 34 -3.54 9.25 -2.07
N ALA A 35 -4.19 8.35 -1.32
CA ALA A 35 -4.80 8.74 -0.05
C ALA A 35 -3.74 9.21 0.94
N LEU A 36 -2.54 8.63 0.89
CA LEU A 36 -1.48 8.98 1.82
C LEU A 36 -0.57 10.10 1.32
N SER A 37 -0.81 10.59 0.10
CA SER A 37 0.11 11.54 -0.51
C SER A 37 0.17 12.88 0.21
N LYS A 38 -0.88 13.23 0.95
CA LYS A 38 -0.94 14.54 1.59
C LYS A 38 -0.53 14.52 3.05
N LYS A 39 -0.82 13.45 3.76
CA LYS A 39 -0.49 13.39 5.17
C LYS A 39 -0.57 11.96 5.66
N PRO A 40 0.07 11.66 6.79
CA PRO A 40 -0.08 10.35 7.41
C PRO A 40 -1.52 10.12 7.86
N LEU A 41 -1.96 8.88 7.79
CA LEU A 41 -3.31 8.50 8.20
C LEU A 41 -3.25 7.26 9.08
N THR A 42 -4.17 7.16 10.02
CA THR A 42 -4.32 5.93 10.79
C THR A 42 -4.93 4.87 9.89
N HIS A 43 -4.93 3.61 10.36
CA HIS A 43 -5.55 2.53 9.59
C HIS A 43 -7.00 2.86 9.25
N THR A 44 -7.77 3.28 10.26
CA THR A 44 -9.18 3.59 10.05
C THR A 44 -9.36 4.71 9.05
N GLU A 45 -8.58 5.78 9.20
CA GLU A 45 -8.64 6.91 8.27
C GLU A 45 -8.27 6.49 6.87
N LEU A 46 -7.24 5.66 6.75
CA LEU A 46 -6.79 5.20 5.44
C LEU A 46 -7.84 4.33 4.75
N MET A 47 -8.45 3.42 5.51
CA MET A 47 -9.48 2.56 4.94
C MET A 47 -10.69 3.37 4.51
N GLU A 48 -11.06 4.38 5.28
CA GLU A 48 -12.18 5.24 4.92
C GLU A 48 -11.85 6.07 3.68
N ALA A 49 -10.64 6.62 3.62
CA ALA A 49 -10.24 7.40 2.45
C ALA A 49 -10.21 6.53 1.20
N LEU A 50 -9.71 5.30 1.33
CA LEU A 50 -9.70 4.38 0.22
C LEU A 50 -11.12 4.07 -0.25
N TYR A 51 -12.02 3.77 0.69
CA TYR A 51 -13.40 3.45 0.34
C TYR A 51 -14.03 4.59 -0.45
N GLN A 52 -13.87 5.83 0.01
CA GLN A 52 -14.47 6.96 -0.68
C GLN A 52 -13.92 7.13 -2.09
N ARG A 53 -12.65 6.77 -2.30
CA ARG A 53 -12.04 6.91 -3.61
C ARG A 53 -12.48 5.86 -4.61
N VAL A 54 -12.78 4.64 -4.14
CA VAL A 54 -12.95 3.52 -5.07
C VAL A 54 -14.34 2.91 -5.08
N LYS A 55 -15.22 3.31 -4.18
CA LYS A 55 -16.49 2.61 -3.96
C LYS A 55 -17.33 2.48 -5.22
N ASP A 56 -17.24 3.43 -6.12
CA ASP A 56 -18.08 3.42 -7.32
C ASP A 56 -17.45 2.67 -8.48
N ASN A 57 -16.19 2.26 -8.35
CA ASN A 57 -15.45 1.66 -9.45
C ASN A 57 -14.79 0.35 -9.07
N PHE A 58 -15.12 -0.22 -7.93
CA PHE A 58 -14.43 -1.40 -7.46
C PHE A 58 -15.43 -2.45 -7.00
N GLU A 59 -15.27 -3.66 -7.52
CA GLU A 59 -16.07 -4.80 -7.07
C GLU A 59 -15.28 -5.58 -6.05
N GLY A 60 -15.92 -5.90 -4.92
CA GLY A 60 -15.30 -6.67 -3.87
C GLY A 60 -15.23 -5.87 -2.59
N GLY A 61 -14.72 -6.49 -1.55
CA GLY A 61 -14.63 -5.84 -0.25
C GLY A 61 -13.48 -4.85 -0.22
N VAL A 62 -13.80 -3.58 -0.26
CA VAL A 62 -12.76 -2.54 -0.30
C VAL A 62 -11.81 -2.67 0.88
N GLN A 63 -12.36 -2.87 2.08
CA GLN A 63 -11.50 -2.96 3.25
C GLN A 63 -10.61 -4.21 3.21
N TRP A 64 -11.18 -5.32 2.75
CA TRP A 64 -10.40 -6.55 2.65
C TRP A 64 -9.21 -6.39 1.69
N TYR A 65 -9.49 -5.86 0.50
CA TYR A 65 -8.43 -5.63 -0.47
C TYR A 65 -7.48 -4.54 0.02
N GLY A 66 -8.02 -3.51 0.64
CA GLY A 66 -7.19 -2.44 1.17
C GLY A 66 -6.20 -2.93 2.19
N GLU A 67 -6.66 -3.75 3.12
CA GLU A 67 -5.77 -4.28 4.14
C GLU A 67 -4.73 -5.22 3.55
N THR A 68 -5.15 -6.07 2.61
CA THR A 68 -4.25 -6.99 1.95
C THR A 68 -3.12 -6.25 1.23
N VAL A 69 -3.47 -5.24 0.45
CA VAL A 69 -2.48 -4.47 -0.30
C VAL A 69 -1.63 -3.61 0.64
N LYS A 70 -2.24 -3.06 1.69
CA LYS A 70 -1.49 -2.27 2.65
C LYS A 70 -0.37 -3.09 3.28
N LEU A 71 -0.68 -4.32 3.70
CA LEU A 71 0.34 -5.19 4.28
C LEU A 71 1.44 -5.49 3.28
N ASP A 72 1.06 -5.72 2.03
CA ASP A 72 2.04 -5.97 0.98
C ASP A 72 2.97 -4.77 0.80
N LEU A 73 2.42 -3.56 0.79
CA LEU A 73 3.24 -2.36 0.64
C LEU A 73 4.17 -2.17 1.82
N GLU A 74 3.73 -2.52 3.03
CA GLU A 74 4.62 -2.48 4.18
C GLU A 74 5.76 -3.48 4.02
N ALA A 75 5.43 -4.69 3.55
CA ALA A 75 6.46 -5.72 3.35
C ALA A 75 7.48 -5.30 2.31
N ARG A 76 7.05 -4.56 1.31
CA ARG A 76 7.94 -4.08 0.25
C ARG A 76 8.65 -2.79 0.61
N LYS A 77 8.41 -2.27 1.82
CA LYS A 77 9.05 -1.05 2.31
C LYS A 77 8.60 0.20 1.57
N ILE A 78 7.41 0.13 0.96
CA ILE A 78 6.81 1.29 0.32
C ILE A 78 6.04 2.11 1.34
N LEU A 79 5.45 1.44 2.34
CA LEU A 79 4.79 2.10 3.46
C LEU A 79 5.51 1.76 4.75
N ALA A 80 5.40 2.66 5.72
CA ALA A 80 5.93 2.42 7.06
C ALA A 80 4.92 2.93 8.08
N ARG A 81 5.07 2.49 9.31
CA ARG A 81 4.22 2.93 10.42
C ARG A 81 4.97 3.92 11.26
N THR A 82 4.24 4.92 11.78
CA THR A 82 4.84 5.87 12.70
C THR A 82 4.78 5.31 14.11
N THR A 83 5.40 6.03 15.05
CA THR A 83 5.34 5.67 16.47
C THR A 83 4.20 6.35 17.19
N ASP A 84 3.33 7.04 16.45
CA ASP A 84 2.17 7.69 17.06
C ASP A 84 1.21 6.66 17.66
N LYS A 85 0.32 7.13 18.51
CA LYS A 85 -0.73 6.29 19.07
C LYS A 85 -2.06 6.98 18.86
N PRO A 86 -2.89 6.44 17.98
CA PRO A 86 -2.68 5.23 17.17
C PRO A 86 -1.65 5.44 16.08
N GLU A 87 -1.08 4.34 15.64
CA GLU A 87 -0.10 4.35 14.55
C GLU A 87 -0.69 4.95 13.29
N LYS A 88 0.15 5.62 12.53
CA LYS A 88 -0.23 6.14 11.22
C LYS A 88 0.65 5.52 10.16
N TYR A 89 0.19 5.59 8.94
CA TYR A 89 0.93 5.04 7.80
C TYR A 89 1.45 6.16 6.95
N ILE A 90 2.67 6.00 6.46
CA ILE A 90 3.31 7.01 5.61
C ILE A 90 3.95 6.32 4.42
N ILE A 91 4.14 7.08 3.36
CA ILE A 91 4.86 6.60 2.19
C ILE A 91 6.34 6.80 2.45
N VAL A 92 7.13 5.72 2.28
CA VAL A 92 8.57 5.81 2.47
C VAL A 92 9.17 6.51 1.28
N LYS A 93 9.92 7.58 1.54
CA LYS A 93 10.58 8.31 0.45
C LYS A 93 11.83 7.58 0.04
N GLU A 94 12.00 7.40 -1.26
CA GLU A 94 13.22 6.84 -1.78
C GLU A 94 14.34 7.84 -1.65
N LYS A 95 15.46 7.32 -1.26
CA LYS A 95 16.64 8.16 -1.28
C LYS A 95 17.12 8.25 -2.66
N SER A 96 17.28 8.68 -3.05
CA SER A 96 17.46 8.49 -4.31
C SER A 96 18.67 8.12 -4.72
N PRO A 97 17.98 7.61 -4.72
CA PRO A 97 18.45 7.02 -5.19
C PRO A 97 19.09 7.14 -5.70
N LYS A 98 18.73 7.52 -5.76
CA LYS A 98 18.87 7.58 -5.99
C LYS A 98 19.59 7.48 -6.12
N VAL A 99 19.61 7.81 -6.54
CA VAL A 99 19.93 7.71 -6.42
C VAL A 99 20.74 7.66 -6.42
N ARG A 100 20.97 7.93 -6.72
CA ARG A 100 21.42 7.92 -6.54
C ARG A 100 22.26 7.96 -6.55
N VAL A 101 22.41 8.24 -7.05
CA VAL A 101 22.95 8.25 -6.83
C VAL A 101 23.75 8.46 -6.77
N GLY A 102 23.96 8.75 -7.16
CA GLY A 102 24.21 8.83 -6.86
C GLY A 102 24.87 8.91 -6.85
N ALA A 103 24.91 9.08 -7.21
CA ALA A 103 25.13 9.16 -6.89
C ALA A 103 25.66 9.18 -6.72
N SER A 104 25.78 9.32 -7.04
CA SER A 104 25.92 9.40 -6.67
C SER A 104 26.47 9.58 -6.44
N GLY A 105 26.79 9.78 -6.86
CA GLY A 105 26.75 9.89 -6.48
C GLY A 105 27.27 10.12 -6.41
N ARG A 106 27.47 10.38 -6.58
CA ARG A 106 27.50 10.54 -6.48
C ARG A 106 27.82 10.79 -6.18
#